data_63efdc2b3da88f6e4510d92984775cfb
#
_entry.id   63efdc2b3da88f6e4510d92984775cfb
#
_cell.length_a   1.000
_cell.length_b   1.000
_cell.length_c   1.000
_cell.angle_alpha   90.00
_cell.angle_beta   90.00
_cell.angle_gamma   90.00
#
_symmetry.space_group_name_H-M   'P 1'
#
loop_
_entity.id
_entity.type
_entity.pdbx_description
1 polymer ?
#
loop_
_entity_poly.entity_id
_entity_poly.type
_entity_poly.pdbx_seq_one_letter_code
_entity_poly.pdbx_strand_id
1 'polypeptide(L)'
;MSVPMKPIRRVVTGVDAAGRSRVLWDSAAPNVNVGRIAASAGMTDIWVFDECPAPVRGERDDGKRPFAFEPPEQGGHLRIVHSAGKPQDYDPAQDPSAVPPHAPRQRLGASTWDRGGQNAFSSPVHRSETVDVGVLVEGQRTLLLDDGRYPLAPGDVVVQLRNWHGWTNPDAPSLMAFVMMAADDHGDR
;
A
#
# COMPACT_ATOMS: atom_id res chain seq x y z
N MET A 1 -8.55 -1.35 24.75
CA MET A 1 -9.35 -0.97 23.55
C MET A 1 -8.37 -0.77 22.42
N SER A 2 -8.58 -1.44 21.27
CA SER A 2 -7.72 -1.25 20.10
C SER A 2 -7.94 0.15 19.52
N VAL A 3 -6.84 0.85 19.23
CA VAL A 3 -6.89 2.16 18.55
C VAL A 3 -7.32 1.90 17.10
N PRO A 4 -8.37 2.57 16.60
CA PRO A 4 -8.78 2.41 15.20
C PRO A 4 -7.75 3.02 14.23
N MET A 5 -7.82 2.67 12.95
CA MET A 5 -7.04 3.32 11.91
C MET A 5 -7.31 4.83 11.88
N LYS A 6 -6.25 5.61 11.73
CA LYS A 6 -6.33 7.07 11.57
C LYS A 6 -7.09 7.39 10.29
N PRO A 7 -8.21 8.15 10.35
CA PRO A 7 -8.88 8.61 9.13
C PRO A 7 -7.96 9.48 8.28
N ILE A 8 -7.90 9.23 6.99
CA ILE A 8 -7.10 10.04 6.05
C ILE A 8 -8.03 11.04 5.36
N ARG A 9 -7.87 12.33 5.68
CA ARG A 9 -8.55 13.40 4.95
C ARG A 9 -7.95 13.51 3.56
N ARG A 10 -8.82 13.57 2.55
CA ARG A 10 -8.44 13.90 1.18
C ARG A 10 -9.21 15.13 0.70
N VAL A 11 -8.55 15.95 -0.07
CA VAL A 11 -9.15 17.09 -0.78
C VAL A 11 -8.99 16.81 -2.27
N VAL A 12 -10.10 16.64 -2.97
CA VAL A 12 -10.13 16.42 -4.42
C VAL A 12 -10.63 17.69 -5.06
N THR A 13 -9.89 18.17 -6.04
CA THR A 13 -10.16 19.43 -6.74
C THR A 13 -10.52 19.20 -8.19
N GLY A 14 -11.22 20.14 -8.78
CA GLY A 14 -11.60 20.14 -10.19
C GLY A 14 -12.02 21.54 -10.63
N VAL A 15 -12.76 21.62 -11.71
CA VAL A 15 -13.27 22.88 -12.26
C VAL A 15 -14.79 22.90 -12.30
N ASP A 16 -15.38 24.08 -12.18
CA ASP A 16 -16.81 24.29 -12.41
C ASP A 16 -17.11 24.51 -13.92
N ALA A 17 -18.37 24.69 -14.25
CA ALA A 17 -18.82 24.89 -15.61
C ALA A 17 -18.23 26.19 -16.26
N ALA A 18 -17.74 27.15 -15.46
CA ALA A 18 -17.06 28.34 -15.91
C ALA A 18 -15.53 28.18 -15.98
N GLY A 19 -15.00 26.99 -15.76
CA GLY A 19 -13.56 26.71 -15.78
C GLY A 19 -12.82 27.15 -14.51
N ARG A 20 -13.51 27.54 -13.44
CA ARG A 20 -12.89 27.99 -12.20
C ARG A 20 -12.58 26.81 -11.30
N SER A 21 -11.38 26.78 -10.75
CA SER A 21 -10.96 25.72 -9.80
C SER A 21 -11.82 25.73 -8.55
N ARG A 22 -12.22 24.53 -8.11
CA ARG A 22 -12.98 24.32 -6.87
C ARG A 22 -12.65 23.00 -6.21
N VAL A 23 -13.01 22.88 -4.94
CA VAL A 23 -13.02 21.59 -4.25
C VAL A 23 -14.25 20.79 -4.70
N LEU A 24 -14.04 19.55 -5.11
CA LEU A 24 -15.10 18.58 -5.42
C LEU A 24 -15.48 17.77 -4.19
N TRP A 25 -14.48 17.27 -3.45
CA TRP A 25 -14.66 16.54 -2.19
C TRP A 25 -13.59 16.95 -1.17
N ASP A 26 -14.03 17.25 0.04
CA ASP A 26 -13.20 17.45 1.22
C ASP A 26 -13.77 16.56 2.34
N SER A 27 -13.19 15.39 2.53
CA SER A 27 -13.71 14.38 3.45
C SER A 27 -12.63 13.37 3.83
N ALA A 28 -12.92 12.53 4.81
CA ALA A 28 -12.14 11.31 4.98
C ALA A 28 -12.24 10.44 3.70
N ALA A 29 -11.15 9.79 3.33
CA ALA A 29 -11.12 8.86 2.22
C ALA A 29 -12.11 7.71 2.48
N PRO A 30 -13.02 7.40 1.54
CA PRO A 30 -14.14 6.49 1.81
C PRO A 30 -13.78 5.01 1.72
N ASN A 31 -12.70 4.67 1.04
CA ASN A 31 -12.32 3.27 0.77
C ASN A 31 -11.27 2.80 1.78
N VAL A 32 -11.76 2.30 2.91
CA VAL A 32 -10.95 1.82 4.03
C VAL A 32 -11.06 0.30 4.14
N ASN A 33 -9.94 -0.39 4.01
CA ASN A 33 -9.81 -1.83 4.20
C ASN A 33 -9.02 -2.12 5.48
N VAL A 34 -9.74 -2.42 6.55
CA VAL A 34 -9.15 -2.70 7.87
C VAL A 34 -8.49 -4.08 7.83
N GLY A 35 -7.26 -4.14 8.34
CA GLY A 35 -6.50 -5.38 8.44
C GLY A 35 -7.13 -6.37 9.45
N ARG A 36 -6.89 -7.66 9.21
CA ARG A 36 -7.47 -8.73 10.06
C ARG A 36 -6.79 -8.84 11.43
N ILE A 37 -5.56 -8.38 11.57
CA ILE A 37 -4.71 -8.61 12.74
C ILE A 37 -4.89 -7.50 13.78
N ALA A 38 -4.97 -6.25 13.34
CA ALA A 38 -5.17 -5.11 14.22
C ALA A 38 -6.10 -4.09 13.59
N ALA A 39 -7.02 -3.54 14.38
CA ALA A 39 -7.94 -2.49 13.92
C ALA A 39 -7.21 -1.18 13.52
N SER A 40 -5.97 -1.00 13.98
CA SER A 40 -5.10 0.13 13.62
C SER A 40 -4.27 -0.10 12.36
N ALA A 41 -4.33 -1.30 11.78
CA ALA A 41 -3.61 -1.65 10.56
C ALA A 41 -4.57 -1.88 9.40
N GLY A 42 -4.09 -1.64 8.19
CA GLY A 42 -4.89 -1.82 6.98
C GLY A 42 -4.48 -0.86 5.87
N MET A 43 -5.38 -0.63 4.93
CA MET A 43 -5.11 0.19 3.76
C MET A 43 -6.27 1.14 3.50
N THR A 44 -5.95 2.36 3.08
CA THR A 44 -6.93 3.37 2.68
C THR A 44 -6.61 3.82 1.27
N ASP A 45 -7.47 3.49 0.30
CA ASP A 45 -7.33 3.96 -1.07
C ASP A 45 -7.80 5.42 -1.16
N ILE A 46 -6.92 6.26 -1.66
CA ILE A 46 -7.17 7.69 -1.83
C ILE A 46 -7.77 7.97 -3.20
N TRP A 47 -7.16 7.36 -4.22
CA TRP A 47 -7.57 7.53 -5.61
C TRP A 47 -7.13 6.35 -6.47
N VAL A 48 -7.96 5.99 -7.45
CA VAL A 48 -7.65 4.93 -8.43
C VAL A 48 -7.85 5.52 -9.82
N PHE A 49 -6.90 5.27 -10.71
CA PHE A 49 -7.02 5.58 -12.14
C PHE A 49 -6.86 4.29 -12.94
N ASP A 50 -7.73 4.08 -13.90
CA ASP A 50 -7.87 2.80 -14.61
C ASP A 50 -7.22 2.79 -15.99
N GLU A 51 -6.63 3.88 -16.40
CA GLU A 51 -5.92 4.04 -17.67
C GLU A 51 -4.81 5.09 -17.56
N CYS A 52 -3.81 4.99 -18.41
CA CYS A 52 -2.73 5.97 -18.55
C CYS A 52 -2.64 6.39 -20.03
N PRO A 53 -2.74 7.71 -20.37
CA PRO A 53 -2.86 8.85 -19.43
C PRO A 53 -4.15 8.81 -18.60
N ALA A 54 -4.03 9.23 -17.32
CA ALA A 54 -5.15 9.20 -16.40
C ALA A 54 -6.27 10.17 -16.86
N PRO A 55 -7.54 9.71 -16.98
CA PRO A 55 -8.62 10.58 -17.44
C PRO A 55 -9.05 11.55 -16.34
N VAL A 56 -9.31 12.78 -16.71
CA VAL A 56 -9.91 13.79 -15.82
C VAL A 56 -11.42 13.63 -15.84
N ARG A 57 -11.98 12.97 -14.82
CA ARG A 57 -13.42 12.68 -14.72
C ARG A 57 -14.00 13.43 -13.53
N GLY A 58 -14.29 14.73 -13.72
CA GLY A 58 -14.63 15.66 -12.66
C GLY A 58 -15.89 15.36 -11.82
N GLU A 59 -16.75 14.41 -12.24
CA GLU A 59 -17.99 14.09 -11.53
C GLU A 59 -17.99 12.73 -10.86
N ARG A 60 -16.98 11.90 -11.10
CA ARG A 60 -16.84 10.58 -10.51
C ARG A 60 -15.78 10.57 -9.40
N ASP A 61 -16.17 10.09 -8.23
CA ASP A 61 -15.24 9.88 -7.12
C ASP A 61 -14.52 8.52 -7.28
N ASP A 62 -13.38 8.53 -7.94
CA ASP A 62 -12.57 7.33 -8.15
C ASP A 62 -11.90 6.79 -6.87
N GLY A 63 -11.94 7.49 -5.76
CA GLY A 63 -11.58 6.97 -4.45
C GLY A 63 -12.64 6.07 -3.82
N LYS A 64 -13.83 5.92 -4.42
CA LYS A 64 -14.90 5.00 -3.96
C LYS A 64 -14.91 3.66 -4.69
N ARG A 65 -13.93 3.40 -5.55
CA ARG A 65 -13.86 2.10 -6.23
C ARG A 65 -13.69 0.97 -5.24
N PRO A 66 -14.21 -0.23 -5.52
CA PRO A 66 -13.96 -1.40 -4.69
C PRO A 66 -12.46 -1.62 -4.48
N PHE A 67 -12.09 -2.00 -3.27
CA PHE A 67 -10.71 -2.30 -2.94
C PHE A 67 -10.20 -3.46 -3.80
N ALA A 68 -9.04 -3.26 -4.44
CA ALA A 68 -8.22 -4.28 -5.06
C ALA A 68 -6.78 -4.12 -4.58
N PHE A 69 -6.06 -5.21 -4.33
CA PHE A 69 -4.67 -5.11 -3.88
C PHE A 69 -3.79 -4.58 -5.01
N GLU A 70 -3.87 -5.19 -6.19
CA GLU A 70 -3.18 -4.74 -7.38
C GLU A 70 -3.86 -3.50 -7.97
N PRO A 71 -3.10 -2.59 -8.63
CA PRO A 71 -3.69 -1.53 -9.42
C PRO A 71 -4.38 -2.09 -10.67
N PRO A 72 -5.22 -1.28 -11.36
CA PRO A 72 -5.72 -1.62 -12.70
C PRO A 72 -4.59 -1.88 -13.67
N GLU A 73 -4.78 -2.81 -14.61
CA GLU A 73 -3.75 -3.29 -15.57
C GLU A 73 -3.12 -2.19 -16.43
N GLN A 74 -3.81 -1.08 -16.66
CA GLN A 74 -3.31 0.07 -17.44
C GLN A 74 -3.32 1.37 -16.64
N GLY A 75 -3.35 1.26 -15.31
CA GLY A 75 -3.52 2.40 -14.44
C GLY A 75 -2.69 2.33 -13.18
N GLY A 76 -3.27 2.84 -12.09
CA GLY A 76 -2.60 2.85 -10.80
C GLY A 76 -3.53 3.27 -9.68
N HIS A 77 -2.96 3.31 -8.48
CA HIS A 77 -3.66 3.89 -7.33
C HIS A 77 -2.70 4.61 -6.37
N LEU A 78 -3.23 5.58 -5.66
CA LEU A 78 -2.62 6.17 -4.48
C LEU A 78 -3.28 5.55 -3.24
N ARG A 79 -2.46 4.96 -2.37
CA ARG A 79 -2.88 4.23 -1.17
C ARG A 79 -2.08 4.65 0.04
N ILE A 80 -2.72 4.73 1.19
CA ILE A 80 -2.04 4.82 2.48
C ILE A 80 -2.10 3.46 3.16
N VAL A 81 -0.93 2.95 3.52
CA VAL A 81 -0.77 1.71 4.30
C VAL A 81 -0.54 2.08 5.75
N HIS A 82 -1.42 1.60 6.61
CA HIS A 82 -1.35 1.72 8.06
C HIS A 82 -0.75 0.44 8.63
N SER A 83 0.31 0.53 9.38
CA SER A 83 0.94 -0.62 10.00
C SER A 83 0.99 -0.45 11.51
N ALA A 84 0.53 -1.46 12.23
CA ALA A 84 0.63 -1.48 13.69
C ALA A 84 2.09 -1.67 14.13
N GLY A 85 2.47 -1.05 15.24
CA GLY A 85 3.73 -1.35 15.90
C GLY A 85 3.72 -2.75 16.52
N LYS A 86 4.86 -3.39 16.54
CA LYS A 86 5.02 -4.71 17.14
C LYS A 86 5.05 -4.57 18.68
N PRO A 87 4.19 -5.27 19.43
CA PRO A 87 4.25 -5.30 20.89
C PRO A 87 5.57 -5.86 21.41
N GLN A 88 6.01 -5.41 22.58
CA GLN A 88 7.26 -5.89 23.18
C GLN A 88 7.23 -7.38 23.57
N ASP A 89 6.04 -7.90 23.88
CA ASP A 89 5.78 -9.29 24.23
C ASP A 89 5.41 -10.19 23.06
N TYR A 90 5.52 -9.66 21.82
CA TYR A 90 5.21 -10.45 20.62
C TYR A 90 6.22 -11.58 20.43
N ASP A 91 5.69 -12.82 20.43
CA ASP A 91 6.44 -14.02 20.13
C ASP A 91 6.09 -14.54 18.72
N PRO A 92 6.98 -14.45 17.74
CA PRO A 92 6.71 -14.92 16.38
C PRO A 92 6.50 -16.45 16.30
N ALA A 93 6.98 -17.23 17.29
CA ALA A 93 6.78 -18.68 17.32
C ALA A 93 5.35 -19.06 17.69
N GLN A 94 4.60 -18.15 18.32
CA GLN A 94 3.19 -18.32 18.71
C GLN A 94 2.22 -17.57 17.79
N ASP A 95 2.71 -16.94 16.73
CA ASP A 95 1.87 -16.18 15.81
C ASP A 95 1.14 -17.10 14.82
N PRO A 96 -0.21 -17.27 14.94
CA PRO A 96 -0.97 -18.11 14.03
C PRO A 96 -1.05 -17.58 12.60
N SER A 97 -0.66 -16.32 12.36
CA SER A 97 -0.61 -15.71 11.03
C SER A 97 0.76 -15.89 10.34
N ALA A 98 1.75 -16.41 11.07
CA ALA A 98 3.08 -16.63 10.52
C ALA A 98 3.06 -17.68 9.40
N VAL A 99 3.67 -17.34 8.28
CA VAL A 99 3.88 -18.24 7.16
C VAL A 99 5.37 -18.35 6.91
N PRO A 100 5.97 -19.53 7.01
CA PRO A 100 7.38 -19.70 6.75
C PRO A 100 7.74 -19.38 5.29
N PRO A 101 9.01 -19.10 4.98
CA PRO A 101 9.45 -18.96 3.60
C PRO A 101 9.14 -20.23 2.79
N HIS A 102 8.75 -20.03 1.52
CA HIS A 102 8.46 -21.12 0.58
C HIS A 102 8.91 -20.75 -0.84
N ALA A 103 8.89 -21.71 -1.76
CA ALA A 103 9.14 -21.44 -3.17
C ALA A 103 8.16 -20.39 -3.72
N PRO A 104 8.58 -19.56 -4.68
CA PRO A 104 7.70 -18.56 -5.28
C PRO A 104 6.41 -19.17 -5.82
N ARG A 105 5.27 -18.56 -5.48
CA ARG A 105 3.97 -18.93 -6.00
C ARG A 105 3.16 -17.68 -6.35
N GLN A 106 2.42 -17.76 -7.43
CA GLN A 106 1.50 -16.70 -7.83
C GLN A 106 0.26 -16.73 -6.94
N ARG A 107 -0.22 -15.58 -6.53
CA ARG A 107 -1.52 -15.47 -5.86
C ARG A 107 -2.63 -15.67 -6.88
N LEU A 108 -3.64 -16.45 -6.52
CA LEU A 108 -4.75 -16.75 -7.40
C LEU A 108 -5.47 -15.46 -7.85
N GLY A 109 -5.58 -15.29 -9.17
CA GLY A 109 -6.26 -14.14 -9.78
C GLY A 109 -5.52 -12.81 -9.66
N ALA A 110 -4.22 -12.85 -9.35
CA ALA A 110 -3.40 -11.66 -9.14
C ALA A 110 -2.11 -11.68 -9.97
N SER A 111 -1.54 -10.51 -10.23
CA SER A 111 -0.21 -10.37 -10.84
C SER A 111 0.92 -10.48 -9.79
N THR A 112 0.56 -10.65 -8.53
CA THR A 112 1.48 -10.71 -7.40
C THR A 112 1.97 -12.14 -7.15
N TRP A 113 3.28 -12.28 -6.97
CA TRP A 113 3.96 -13.48 -6.51
C TRP A 113 4.45 -13.31 -5.08
N ASP A 114 4.43 -14.37 -4.27
CA ASP A 114 4.98 -14.35 -2.91
C ASP A 114 5.87 -15.56 -2.62
N ARG A 115 6.75 -15.38 -1.62
CA ARG A 115 7.67 -16.40 -1.09
C ARG A 115 7.44 -16.67 0.41
N GLY A 116 6.32 -16.22 0.97
CA GLY A 116 6.03 -16.32 2.41
C GLY A 116 6.95 -15.43 3.26
N GLY A 117 7.28 -15.88 4.44
CA GLY A 117 8.12 -15.15 5.40
C GLY A 117 7.37 -14.06 6.18
N GLN A 118 6.04 -14.02 6.08
CA GLN A 118 5.23 -13.04 6.82
C GLN A 118 4.89 -13.50 8.23
N ASN A 119 4.51 -12.52 9.04
CA ASN A 119 3.86 -12.68 10.34
C ASN A 119 2.89 -11.49 10.59
N ALA A 120 2.33 -11.38 11.79
CA ALA A 120 1.41 -10.29 12.13
C ALA A 120 1.96 -8.87 11.90
N PHE A 121 3.29 -8.69 11.92
CA PHE A 121 3.97 -7.39 11.82
C PHE A 121 4.93 -7.30 10.63
N SER A 122 4.83 -8.22 9.69
CA SER A 122 5.58 -8.20 8.44
C SER A 122 4.73 -8.68 7.28
N SER A 123 4.93 -8.10 6.11
CA SER A 123 4.34 -8.60 4.88
C SER A 123 5.06 -9.87 4.40
N PRO A 124 4.44 -10.69 3.54
CA PRO A 124 5.20 -11.68 2.78
C PRO A 124 6.30 -10.99 1.96
N VAL A 125 7.35 -11.70 1.65
CA VAL A 125 8.27 -11.28 0.59
C VAL A 125 7.56 -11.54 -0.73
N HIS A 126 7.30 -10.48 -1.47
CA HIS A 126 6.49 -10.53 -2.68
C HIS A 126 7.04 -9.63 -3.78
N ARG A 127 6.51 -9.79 -4.98
CA ARG A 127 6.69 -8.89 -6.10
C ARG A 127 5.39 -8.78 -6.88
N SER A 128 5.16 -7.64 -7.51
CA SER A 128 4.02 -7.38 -8.40
C SER A 128 4.50 -6.84 -9.74
N GLU A 129 3.66 -6.93 -10.76
CA GLU A 129 3.92 -6.36 -12.09
C GLU A 129 3.65 -4.84 -12.07
N THR A 130 4.41 -4.14 -11.21
CA THR A 130 4.21 -2.72 -10.93
C THR A 130 5.53 -1.99 -10.74
N VAL A 131 5.48 -0.67 -10.98
CA VAL A 131 6.43 0.27 -10.41
C VAL A 131 5.74 0.94 -9.23
N ASP A 132 6.36 0.82 -8.05
CA ASP A 132 5.80 1.38 -6.82
C ASP A 132 6.70 2.48 -6.29
N VAL A 133 6.10 3.61 -5.94
CA VAL A 133 6.78 4.67 -5.20
C VAL A 133 6.18 4.73 -3.81
N GLY A 134 6.96 4.38 -2.81
CA GLY A 134 6.58 4.41 -1.41
C GLY A 134 7.25 5.56 -0.66
N VAL A 135 6.47 6.32 0.11
CA VAL A 135 6.97 7.40 0.95
C VAL A 135 6.58 7.12 2.40
N LEU A 136 7.56 7.02 3.29
CA LEU A 136 7.27 6.94 4.72
C LEU A 136 6.83 8.30 5.24
N VAL A 137 5.58 8.40 5.69
CA VAL A 137 4.96 9.65 6.16
C VAL A 137 5.11 9.82 7.67
N GLU A 138 4.84 8.74 8.43
CA GLU A 138 4.91 8.75 9.90
C GLU A 138 5.49 7.43 10.40
N GLY A 139 6.17 7.47 11.55
CA GLY A 139 6.64 6.30 12.28
C GLY A 139 7.92 5.70 11.72
N GLN A 140 8.04 4.37 11.81
CA GLN A 140 9.21 3.62 11.37
C GLN A 140 8.79 2.40 10.56
N ARG A 141 9.53 2.09 9.52
CA ARG A 141 9.32 0.89 8.69
C ARG A 141 10.65 0.39 8.15
N THR A 142 10.76 -0.91 7.97
CA THR A 142 11.97 -1.50 7.40
C THR A 142 11.62 -2.24 6.12
N LEU A 143 12.31 -1.90 5.04
CA LEU A 143 12.28 -2.62 3.77
C LEU A 143 13.18 -3.86 3.89
N LEU A 144 12.68 -5.00 3.43
CA LEU A 144 13.39 -6.27 3.35
C LEU A 144 13.68 -6.59 1.89
N LEU A 145 14.95 -6.77 1.57
CA LEU A 145 15.42 -7.21 0.26
C LEU A 145 16.26 -8.49 0.43
N ASP A 146 16.64 -9.13 -0.67
CA ASP A 146 17.46 -10.34 -0.63
C ASP A 146 18.88 -10.08 -0.08
N ASP A 147 19.37 -8.87 -0.26
CA ASP A 147 20.72 -8.44 0.19
C ASP A 147 20.73 -7.78 1.58
N GLY A 148 19.57 -7.48 2.18
CA GLY A 148 19.56 -6.86 3.49
C GLY A 148 18.24 -6.25 3.96
N ARG A 149 18.38 -5.48 5.05
CA ARG A 149 17.28 -4.79 5.73
C ARG A 149 17.59 -3.30 5.75
N TYR A 150 16.66 -2.50 5.30
CA TYR A 150 16.81 -1.06 5.12
C TYR A 150 15.77 -0.33 5.99
N PRO A 151 16.16 0.14 7.20
CA PRO A 151 15.29 0.94 8.03
C PRO A 151 15.04 2.31 7.37
N LEU A 152 13.78 2.75 7.41
CA LEU A 152 13.34 4.02 6.85
C LEU A 152 12.90 4.98 7.95
N ALA A 153 13.10 6.27 7.70
CA ALA A 153 12.62 7.40 8.47
C ALA A 153 11.57 8.21 7.68
N PRO A 154 10.72 9.01 8.35
CA PRO A 154 9.76 9.89 7.69
C PRO A 154 10.44 10.81 6.66
N GLY A 155 9.91 10.84 5.45
CA GLY A 155 10.47 11.55 4.30
C GLY A 155 11.30 10.67 3.36
N ASP A 156 11.72 9.48 3.77
CA ASP A 156 12.40 8.55 2.88
C ASP A 156 11.45 8.03 1.80
N VAL A 157 12.01 7.90 0.59
CA VAL A 157 11.29 7.42 -0.59
C VAL A 157 11.94 6.14 -1.10
N VAL A 158 11.12 5.14 -1.37
CA VAL A 158 11.53 3.88 -1.99
C VAL A 158 10.88 3.76 -3.35
N VAL A 159 11.66 3.49 -4.38
CA VAL A 159 11.16 3.12 -5.70
C VAL A 159 11.42 1.63 -5.90
N GLN A 160 10.37 0.87 -6.17
CA GLN A 160 10.42 -0.57 -6.38
C GLN A 160 10.12 -0.87 -7.85
N LEU A 161 11.06 -1.54 -8.49
CA LEU A 161 11.01 -1.87 -9.90
C LEU A 161 10.76 -3.38 -10.05
N ARG A 162 9.56 -3.84 -9.69
CA ARG A 162 9.15 -5.25 -9.81
C ARG A 162 10.07 -6.24 -9.06
N ASN A 163 10.85 -5.78 -8.11
CA ASN A 163 11.77 -6.62 -7.35
C ASN A 163 11.07 -7.36 -6.20
N TRP A 164 11.67 -8.46 -5.76
CA TRP A 164 11.28 -9.12 -4.52
C TRP A 164 11.55 -8.22 -3.33
N HIS A 165 10.53 -8.01 -2.51
CA HIS A 165 10.63 -7.18 -1.32
C HIS A 165 9.63 -7.61 -0.26
N GLY A 166 9.88 -7.21 0.95
CA GLY A 166 8.97 -7.33 2.08
C GLY A 166 9.06 -6.12 2.99
N TRP A 167 8.13 -6.03 3.89
CA TRP A 167 8.03 -4.93 4.84
C TRP A 167 7.88 -5.47 6.25
N THR A 168 8.59 -4.89 7.21
CA THR A 168 8.38 -5.18 8.62
C THR A 168 8.28 -3.90 9.43
N ASN A 169 7.48 -3.96 10.47
CA ASN A 169 7.34 -2.87 11.42
C ASN A 169 8.20 -3.16 12.63
N PRO A 170 9.04 -2.21 13.03
CA PRO A 170 9.60 -2.21 14.37
C PRO A 170 8.50 -1.91 15.41
N ASP A 171 8.88 -1.53 16.60
CA ASP A 171 7.99 -1.39 17.75
C ASP A 171 6.95 -0.25 17.63
N ALA A 172 7.17 0.70 16.69
CA ALA A 172 6.25 1.81 16.46
C ALA A 172 5.34 1.58 15.25
N PRO A 173 4.09 2.11 15.29
CA PRO A 173 3.23 2.11 14.11
C PRO A 173 3.79 3.01 13.00
N SER A 174 3.31 2.82 11.78
CA SER A 174 3.71 3.65 10.64
C SER A 174 2.58 3.95 9.67
N LEU A 175 2.72 5.08 8.96
CA LEU A 175 1.94 5.43 7.78
C LEU A 175 2.88 5.53 6.59
N MET A 176 2.57 4.82 5.53
CA MET A 176 3.33 4.88 4.28
C MET A 176 2.38 5.11 3.11
N ALA A 177 2.67 6.14 2.31
CA ALA A 177 1.94 6.40 1.07
C ALA A 177 2.59 5.61 -0.06
N PHE A 178 1.77 4.93 -0.87
CA PHE A 178 2.21 4.23 -2.07
C PHE A 178 1.46 4.75 -3.29
N VAL A 179 2.21 5.10 -4.33
CA VAL A 179 1.70 5.16 -5.70
C VAL A 179 2.14 3.88 -6.38
N MET A 180 1.18 3.01 -6.69
CA MET A 180 1.43 1.77 -7.43
C MET A 180 0.91 1.94 -8.84
N MET A 181 1.78 1.73 -9.82
CA MET A 181 1.47 1.89 -11.24
C MET A 181 1.70 0.56 -11.95
N ALA A 182 0.73 0.14 -12.74
CA ALA A 182 0.92 -1.00 -13.63
C ALA A 182 2.15 -0.78 -14.52
N ALA A 183 2.93 -1.81 -14.72
CA ALA A 183 4.14 -1.76 -15.51
C ALA A 183 4.17 -2.88 -16.55
N ASP A 184 4.60 -2.52 -17.77
CA ASP A 184 4.89 -3.50 -18.80
C ASP A 184 6.29 -4.08 -18.61
N ASP A 185 6.41 -5.39 -18.81
CA ASP A 185 7.70 -6.04 -18.92
C ASP A 185 8.24 -5.87 -20.34
N HIS A 186 8.97 -4.78 -20.58
CA HIS A 186 9.66 -4.60 -21.85
C HIS A 186 10.89 -5.50 -22.02
N GLY A 187 11.04 -6.49 -21.13
CA GLY A 187 11.94 -7.62 -21.32
C GLY A 187 13.42 -7.22 -21.41
N ASP A 188 13.92 -6.46 -20.48
CA ASP A 188 15.35 -6.45 -20.19
C ASP A 188 15.73 -7.83 -19.65
N ARG A 189 16.22 -8.64 -20.54
CA ARG A 189 16.62 -10.04 -20.36
C ARG A 189 18.09 -10.12 -20.00
#